data_a3456805120aaf9e01266c0401f43a82
#
_entry.id   a3456805120aaf9e01266c0401f43a82
#
_cell.length_a   1.000
_cell.length_b   1.000
_cell.length_c   1.000
_cell.angle_alpha   90.00
_cell.angle_beta   90.00
_cell.angle_gamma   90.00
#
_symmetry.space_group_name_H-M   'P 1'
#
loop_
_entity.id
_entity.type
_entity.pdbx_description
1 polymer ?
#
loop_
_entity_poly.entity_id
_entity_poly.type
_entity_poly.pdbx_seq_one_letter_code
_entity_poly.pdbx_strand_id
1 'polypeptide(L)'
;MYNKVQILLLVCFPFWLHAQTGKRSLTLQEASELMNNRNPTLQMADKAIGIARGERQKLNAFWYPMLNTSGMYVHLSDKVEVRQPLDAYTNPAKEFVQSVLPGEQFITSILNQVGSYTLSVPIFQRNLTTLDANLSWVIFTGGKRVYASRIGDRMVDMAEVGKAETHALLQTELIETYYALQLADQVEKVREQTFRSLQQHYDHALKMEANGLITKEERLFAEVNREEAKREWKASEKEREVAHQALCSLLNIETEAEIHPVSPLFVSDEIPDSLYFKSLLPSTNYTLNRLSLEESIADNNLRISRSAYLPTIALLGKQTLYAHNLPRNLVPRTMIGIGFTWNLFDGWNREASISVSRLAKETVALQKKKAESTLNVMVQEIYTQIQKAQDEVRTLRTTIAMSEELLRIRRKSFEEGMATSTEVVDAEVILSKVRIAMWLAYYQFDVSLASLCSVCGVPEMFWRIMGKESS
;
A
#
# COMPACT_ATOMS: atom_id res chain seq x y z
N MET A 1 13.86 -60.79 -33.68
CA MET A 1 12.65 -59.95 -33.72
C MET A 1 13.07 -58.50 -33.50
N TYR A 2 13.01 -57.71 -34.57
CA TYR A 2 13.51 -56.33 -34.63
C TYR A 2 12.49 -55.36 -34.00
N ASN A 3 12.87 -54.56 -33.01
CA ASN A 3 12.13 -53.44 -32.53
C ASN A 3 12.72 -52.15 -33.09
N LYS A 4 11.96 -51.44 -33.92
CA LYS A 4 12.31 -50.17 -34.54
C LYS A 4 12.15 -49.05 -33.48
N VAL A 5 13.22 -48.39 -33.11
CA VAL A 5 13.23 -47.13 -32.38
C VAL A 5 13.06 -46.01 -33.42
N GLN A 6 11.91 -45.33 -33.42
CA GLN A 6 11.72 -44.10 -34.15
C GLN A 6 12.26 -42.93 -33.36
N ILE A 7 13.35 -42.34 -33.83
CA ILE A 7 13.91 -41.10 -33.34
C ILE A 7 13.09 -39.95 -33.94
N LEU A 8 12.29 -39.26 -33.10
CA LEU A 8 11.57 -38.03 -33.44
C LEU A 8 12.53 -36.86 -33.35
N LEU A 9 13.04 -36.39 -34.48
CA LEU A 9 13.85 -35.17 -34.60
C LEU A 9 12.92 -33.95 -34.36
N LEU A 10 12.97 -33.39 -33.17
CA LEU A 10 12.33 -32.11 -32.81
C LEU A 10 13.19 -30.99 -33.42
N VAL A 11 12.76 -30.48 -34.59
CA VAL A 11 13.34 -29.29 -35.20
C VAL A 11 12.91 -28.07 -34.37
N CYS A 12 13.78 -27.62 -33.46
CA CYS A 12 13.68 -26.32 -32.83
C CYS A 12 13.89 -25.22 -33.89
N PHE A 13 12.80 -24.65 -34.41
CA PHE A 13 12.86 -23.39 -35.10
C PHE A 13 13.12 -22.30 -34.04
N PRO A 14 14.22 -21.55 -34.12
CA PRO A 14 14.36 -20.36 -33.31
C PRO A 14 13.40 -19.32 -33.88
N PHE A 15 12.29 -19.05 -33.18
CA PHE A 15 11.54 -17.84 -33.37
C PHE A 15 12.44 -16.67 -33.00
N TRP A 16 13.14 -16.14 -33.99
CA TRP A 16 13.70 -14.82 -33.90
C TRP A 16 12.52 -13.84 -33.85
N LEU A 17 12.08 -13.48 -32.64
CA LEU A 17 11.34 -12.25 -32.44
C LEU A 17 12.28 -11.11 -32.83
N HIS A 18 12.16 -10.63 -34.08
CA HIS A 18 12.66 -9.34 -34.42
C HIS A 18 11.91 -8.34 -33.54
N ALA A 19 12.58 -7.80 -32.52
CA ALA A 19 12.16 -6.56 -31.89
C ALA A 19 12.12 -5.54 -33.02
N GLN A 20 10.95 -5.27 -33.57
CA GLN A 20 10.74 -4.12 -34.41
C GLN A 20 10.97 -2.88 -33.55
N THR A 21 12.15 -2.29 -33.66
CA THR A 21 12.43 -0.91 -33.24
C THR A 21 11.63 0.05 -34.12
N GLY A 22 10.32 -0.10 -34.12
CA GLY A 22 9.39 0.79 -34.79
C GLY A 22 8.86 1.81 -33.80
N LYS A 23 8.80 3.06 -34.22
CA LYS A 23 8.08 4.12 -33.49
C LYS A 23 6.69 3.61 -33.15
N ARG A 24 6.43 3.40 -31.85
CA ARG A 24 5.15 2.92 -31.37
C ARG A 24 4.31 4.12 -30.96
N SER A 25 3.27 4.43 -31.74
CA SER A 25 2.24 5.35 -31.26
C SER A 25 1.50 4.71 -30.09
N LEU A 26 1.35 5.46 -29.01
CA LEU A 26 0.69 5.01 -27.79
C LEU A 26 -0.39 5.99 -27.40
N THR A 27 -1.64 5.53 -27.31
CA THR A 27 -2.74 6.32 -26.75
C THR A 27 -2.69 6.28 -25.22
N LEU A 28 -3.29 7.27 -24.57
CA LEU A 28 -3.39 7.29 -23.11
C LEU A 28 -4.15 6.06 -22.56
N GLN A 29 -5.15 5.58 -23.29
CA GLN A 29 -5.91 4.38 -22.90
C GLN A 29 -5.06 3.12 -22.98
N GLU A 30 -4.30 2.92 -24.06
CA GLU A 30 -3.35 1.80 -24.15
C GLU A 30 -2.26 1.86 -23.10
N ALA A 31 -1.78 3.06 -22.76
CA ALA A 31 -0.84 3.27 -21.66
C ALA A 31 -1.44 2.86 -20.31
N SER A 32 -2.72 3.18 -20.06
CA SER A 32 -3.44 2.75 -18.84
C SER A 32 -3.57 1.23 -18.76
N GLU A 33 -3.88 0.56 -19.86
CA GLU A 33 -3.94 -0.91 -19.91
C GLU A 33 -2.58 -1.56 -19.65
N LEU A 34 -1.51 -1.01 -20.23
CA LEU A 34 -0.14 -1.49 -19.99
C LEU A 34 0.25 -1.32 -18.52
N MET A 35 -0.01 -0.15 -17.92
CA MET A 35 0.25 0.12 -16.51
C MET A 35 -0.52 -0.85 -15.62
N ASN A 36 -1.82 -1.06 -15.86
CA ASN A 36 -2.65 -1.94 -15.05
C ASN A 36 -2.13 -3.40 -15.05
N ASN A 37 -1.53 -3.84 -16.15
CA ASN A 37 -1.05 -5.21 -16.29
C ASN A 37 0.40 -5.41 -15.78
N ARG A 38 1.22 -4.37 -15.78
CA ARG A 38 2.68 -4.52 -15.58
C ARG A 38 3.23 -3.78 -14.37
N ASN A 39 2.52 -2.77 -13.85
CA ASN A 39 3.05 -1.93 -12.79
C ASN A 39 3.22 -2.71 -11.47
N PRO A 40 4.45 -2.74 -10.89
CA PRO A 40 4.72 -3.48 -9.65
C PRO A 40 3.95 -2.95 -8.44
N THR A 41 3.62 -1.65 -8.40
CA THR A 41 2.88 -1.04 -7.29
C THR A 41 1.46 -1.59 -7.17
N LEU A 42 0.78 -1.84 -8.31
CA LEU A 42 -0.53 -2.51 -8.31
C LEU A 42 -0.42 -3.96 -7.84
N GLN A 43 0.62 -4.66 -8.26
CA GLN A 43 0.88 -6.03 -7.80
C GLN A 43 1.15 -6.06 -6.27
N MET A 44 1.89 -5.07 -5.73
CA MET A 44 2.09 -4.94 -4.29
C MET A 44 0.77 -4.68 -3.55
N ALA A 45 -0.12 -3.85 -4.09
CA ALA A 45 -1.44 -3.60 -3.53
C ALA A 45 -2.32 -4.88 -3.49
N ASP A 46 -2.24 -5.73 -4.53
CA ASP A 46 -2.90 -7.04 -4.52
C ASP A 46 -2.34 -7.96 -3.43
N LYS A 47 -1.02 -7.96 -3.23
CA LYS A 47 -0.40 -8.74 -2.15
C LYS A 47 -0.80 -8.22 -0.77
N ALA A 48 -0.98 -6.90 -0.61
CA ALA A 48 -1.46 -6.30 0.64
C ALA A 48 -2.86 -6.81 1.03
N ILE A 49 -3.77 -7.00 0.08
CA ILE A 49 -5.07 -7.65 0.33
C ILE A 49 -4.87 -9.11 0.78
N GLY A 50 -3.96 -9.85 0.15
CA GLY A 50 -3.61 -11.20 0.56
C GLY A 50 -3.10 -11.27 2.00
N ILE A 51 -2.23 -10.33 2.39
CA ILE A 51 -1.73 -10.20 3.77
C ILE A 51 -2.86 -9.90 4.73
N ALA A 52 -3.75 -8.94 4.42
CA ALA A 52 -4.89 -8.60 5.27
C ALA A 52 -5.84 -9.80 5.47
N ARG A 53 -6.08 -10.61 4.43
CA ARG A 53 -6.85 -11.86 4.52
C ARG A 53 -6.17 -12.89 5.42
N GLY A 54 -4.84 -13.00 5.35
CA GLY A 54 -4.05 -13.84 6.25
C GLY A 54 -4.17 -13.38 7.71
N GLU A 55 -4.07 -12.08 8.00
CA GLU A 55 -4.25 -11.54 9.34
C GLU A 55 -5.68 -11.76 9.87
N ARG A 56 -6.69 -11.57 9.03
CA ARG A 56 -8.08 -11.95 9.37
C ARG A 56 -8.18 -13.42 9.73
N GLN A 57 -7.54 -14.31 9.00
CA GLN A 57 -7.54 -15.74 9.30
C GLN A 57 -6.88 -16.05 10.64
N LYS A 58 -5.78 -15.37 11.01
CA LYS A 58 -5.16 -15.47 12.34
C LYS A 58 -6.12 -15.03 13.44
N LEU A 59 -6.84 -13.93 13.27
CA LEU A 59 -7.86 -13.46 14.21
C LEU A 59 -9.02 -14.47 14.35
N ASN A 60 -9.40 -15.13 13.27
CA ASN A 60 -10.43 -16.15 13.25
C ASN A 60 -9.95 -17.51 13.82
N ALA A 61 -8.63 -17.72 13.97
CA ALA A 61 -8.10 -18.94 14.58
C ALA A 61 -8.58 -19.16 16.03
N PHE A 62 -8.94 -18.08 16.74
CA PHE A 62 -9.54 -18.17 18.08
C PHE A 62 -10.91 -18.92 18.14
N TRP A 63 -11.53 -19.18 16.99
CA TRP A 63 -12.77 -19.96 16.92
C TRP A 63 -12.53 -21.47 16.96
N TYR A 64 -11.30 -21.90 16.70
CA TYR A 64 -10.94 -23.30 16.59
C TYR A 64 -10.22 -23.79 17.85
N PRO A 65 -10.32 -25.10 18.19
CA PRO A 65 -9.54 -25.71 19.25
C PRO A 65 -8.04 -25.70 18.86
N MET A 66 -7.20 -25.48 19.87
CA MET A 66 -5.75 -25.63 19.76
C MET A 66 -5.36 -27.00 20.28
N LEU A 67 -4.64 -27.76 19.49
CA LEU A 67 -4.05 -29.05 19.89
C LEU A 67 -2.51 -28.89 19.84
N ASN A 68 -1.88 -29.14 20.99
CA ASN A 68 -0.44 -29.16 21.09
C ASN A 68 0.08 -30.39 21.78
N THR A 69 1.31 -30.76 21.56
CA THR A 69 2.01 -31.81 22.29
C THR A 69 3.12 -31.22 23.13
N SER A 70 3.28 -31.71 24.34
CA SER A 70 4.35 -31.32 25.25
C SER A 70 5.04 -32.55 25.81
N GLY A 71 6.35 -32.59 25.75
CA GLY A 71 7.16 -33.65 26.36
C GLY A 71 7.98 -33.08 27.51
N MET A 72 8.09 -33.84 28.61
CA MET A 72 8.88 -33.47 29.76
C MET A 72 9.70 -34.65 30.26
N TYR A 73 10.97 -34.41 30.50
CA TYR A 73 11.84 -35.31 31.25
C TYR A 73 12.32 -34.55 32.50
N VAL A 74 12.13 -35.19 33.67
CA VAL A 74 12.57 -34.61 34.92
C VAL A 74 13.40 -35.66 35.65
N HIS A 75 14.58 -35.26 36.09
CA HIS A 75 15.40 -36.03 37.02
C HIS A 75 15.34 -35.38 38.40
N LEU A 76 14.83 -36.12 39.36
CA LEU A 76 14.76 -35.73 40.78
C LEU A 76 16.03 -36.19 41.50
N SER A 77 16.59 -35.35 42.40
CA SER A 77 17.73 -35.72 43.25
C SER A 77 17.41 -36.99 44.08
N ASP A 78 16.18 -37.09 44.57
CA ASP A 78 15.72 -38.18 45.38
C ASP A 78 14.32 -38.68 44.92
N LYS A 79 14.01 -39.97 45.31
CA LYS A 79 12.67 -40.50 45.13
C LYS A 79 11.74 -39.79 46.11
N VAL A 80 10.53 -39.47 45.68
CA VAL A 80 9.47 -38.98 46.57
C VAL A 80 8.76 -40.19 47.15
N GLU A 81 8.90 -40.41 48.46
CA GLU A 81 8.34 -41.56 49.17
C GLU A 81 7.41 -41.07 50.29
N VAL A 82 6.27 -41.74 50.45
CA VAL A 82 5.50 -41.64 51.66
C VAL A 82 6.02 -42.68 52.61
N ARG A 83 6.56 -42.22 53.73
CA ARG A 83 7.06 -43.07 54.82
C ARG A 83 6.01 -43.11 55.91
N GLN A 84 5.51 -44.29 56.17
CA GLN A 84 4.56 -44.54 57.23
C GLN A 84 5.21 -45.52 58.19
N PRO A 85 5.53 -45.14 59.43
CA PRO A 85 6.05 -46.04 60.42
C PRO A 85 4.92 -47.00 60.88
N LEU A 86 5.26 -48.28 61.01
CA LEU A 86 4.30 -49.34 61.40
C LEU A 86 3.97 -49.28 62.86
N ASP A 87 4.65 -48.48 63.66
CA ASP A 87 4.36 -48.30 65.08
C ASP A 87 2.93 -47.76 65.33
N ALA A 88 2.39 -46.94 64.44
CA ALA A 88 1.01 -46.47 64.48
C ALA A 88 -0.01 -47.60 64.46
N TYR A 89 0.29 -48.75 63.86
CA TYR A 89 -0.56 -49.95 63.79
C TYR A 89 -0.23 -50.95 64.84
N THR A 90 1.00 -51.05 65.35
CA THR A 90 1.42 -51.98 66.35
C THR A 90 1.22 -51.46 67.76
N ASN A 91 1.16 -50.15 68.01
CA ASN A 91 0.93 -49.58 69.36
C ASN A 91 -0.44 -49.93 69.95
N PRO A 92 -1.59 -49.83 69.23
CA PRO A 92 -2.86 -50.29 69.76
C PRO A 92 -2.91 -51.81 70.11
N ALA A 93 -2.18 -52.60 69.26
CA ALA A 93 -2.05 -54.02 69.52
C ALA A 93 -1.19 -54.31 70.73
N LYS A 94 -0.15 -53.58 71.04
CA LYS A 94 0.71 -53.65 72.20
C LYS A 94 -0.12 -53.34 73.47
N GLU A 95 -0.88 -52.25 73.46
CA GLU A 95 -1.73 -51.82 74.56
C GLU A 95 -2.78 -52.89 74.86
N PHE A 96 -3.37 -53.49 73.82
CA PHE A 96 -4.30 -54.58 73.99
C PHE A 96 -3.64 -55.84 74.64
N VAL A 97 -2.47 -56.27 74.13
CA VAL A 97 -1.71 -57.41 74.68
C VAL A 97 -1.31 -57.15 76.14
N GLN A 98 -0.87 -55.97 76.49
CA GLN A 98 -0.50 -55.59 77.85
C GLN A 98 -1.73 -55.61 78.84
N SER A 99 -2.90 -55.22 78.27
CA SER A 99 -4.15 -55.21 79.09
C SER A 99 -4.70 -56.60 79.32
N VAL A 100 -4.55 -57.57 78.41
CA VAL A 100 -5.11 -58.90 78.49
C VAL A 100 -4.15 -59.96 79.06
N LEU A 101 -2.84 -59.82 78.80
CA LEU A 101 -1.78 -60.71 79.20
C LEU A 101 -0.61 -59.92 79.84
N PRO A 102 -0.75 -59.44 81.06
CA PRO A 102 0.27 -58.69 81.76
C PRO A 102 1.51 -59.56 82.01
N GLY A 103 2.68 -59.13 81.46
CA GLY A 103 3.97 -59.83 81.53
C GLY A 103 4.37 -60.65 80.35
N GLU A 104 3.58 -60.67 79.25
CA GLU A 104 3.88 -61.37 78.02
C GLU A 104 4.92 -60.55 77.18
N GLN A 105 6.23 -60.87 77.34
CA GLN A 105 7.34 -60.17 76.72
C GLN A 105 7.56 -60.62 75.29
N PHE A 106 7.24 -61.83 74.90
CA PHE A 106 7.53 -62.38 73.61
C PHE A 106 6.70 -61.72 72.47
N ILE A 107 5.39 -61.63 72.66
CA ILE A 107 4.46 -60.99 71.73
C ILE A 107 4.78 -59.47 71.65
N THR A 108 5.03 -58.84 72.79
CA THR A 108 5.38 -57.41 72.85
C THR A 108 6.73 -57.11 72.10
N SER A 109 7.72 -58.00 72.18
CA SER A 109 9.00 -57.90 71.49
C SER A 109 8.79 -57.98 69.94
N ILE A 110 7.97 -58.92 69.48
CA ILE A 110 7.60 -59.06 68.06
C ILE A 110 6.90 -57.81 67.57
N LEU A 111 5.91 -57.28 68.30
CA LEU A 111 5.21 -56.06 67.94
C LEU A 111 6.15 -54.82 67.93
N ASN A 112 7.13 -54.75 68.81
CA ASN A 112 8.16 -53.74 68.81
C ASN A 112 9.07 -53.85 67.57
N GLN A 113 9.44 -55.08 67.23
CA GLN A 113 10.27 -55.30 66.03
C GLN A 113 9.50 -55.01 64.76
N VAL A 114 8.24 -55.39 64.64
CA VAL A 114 7.39 -55.01 63.51
C VAL A 114 7.13 -53.49 63.46
N GLY A 115 6.92 -52.83 64.59
CA GLY A 115 6.71 -51.39 64.70
C GLY A 115 7.93 -50.57 64.35
N SER A 116 9.14 -51.16 64.47
CA SER A 116 10.37 -50.51 64.09
C SER A 116 10.55 -50.41 62.57
N TYR A 117 9.80 -51.16 61.77
CA TYR A 117 9.84 -51.04 60.30
C TYR A 117 9.01 -49.86 59.84
N THR A 118 9.56 -49.12 58.90
CA THR A 118 8.90 -48.02 58.19
C THR A 118 8.52 -48.51 56.80
N LEU A 119 7.25 -48.49 56.49
CA LEU A 119 6.78 -48.79 55.15
C LEU A 119 7.03 -47.57 54.29
N SER A 120 7.95 -47.68 53.34
CA SER A 120 8.19 -46.63 52.36
C SER A 120 7.61 -47.01 51.01
N VAL A 121 6.65 -46.21 50.53
CA VAL A 121 5.99 -46.42 49.25
C VAL A 121 6.48 -45.28 48.33
N PRO A 122 7.31 -45.55 47.31
CA PRO A 122 7.72 -44.54 46.38
C PRO A 122 6.54 -44.09 45.54
N ILE A 123 6.22 -42.77 45.58
CA ILE A 123 5.19 -42.14 44.76
C ILE A 123 5.76 -41.76 43.45
N PHE A 124 6.96 -41.11 43.46
CA PHE A 124 7.67 -40.73 42.23
C PHE A 124 9.07 -41.32 42.23
N GLN A 125 9.42 -41.92 41.08
CA GLN A 125 10.78 -42.37 40.81
C GLN A 125 11.68 -41.18 40.44
N ARG A 126 13.02 -41.34 40.47
CA ARG A 126 13.97 -40.27 40.15
C ARG A 126 13.81 -39.73 38.71
N ASN A 127 13.50 -40.60 37.78
CA ASN A 127 13.38 -40.23 36.35
C ASN A 127 11.91 -40.29 35.96
N LEU A 128 11.36 -39.16 35.59
CA LEU A 128 9.97 -39.03 35.11
C LEU A 128 10.02 -38.58 33.66
N THR A 129 9.30 -39.28 32.79
CA THR A 129 9.13 -38.87 31.40
C THR A 129 7.65 -38.84 31.06
N THR A 130 7.19 -37.74 30.46
CA THR A 130 5.82 -37.65 29.96
C THR A 130 5.79 -37.08 28.58
N LEU A 131 4.86 -37.54 27.75
CA LEU A 131 4.45 -36.98 26.51
C LEU A 131 2.95 -36.80 26.51
N ASP A 132 2.50 -35.59 26.46
CA ASP A 132 1.09 -35.22 26.58
C ASP A 132 0.57 -34.56 25.31
N ALA A 133 -0.65 -34.87 24.90
CA ALA A 133 -1.43 -34.10 23.94
C ALA A 133 -2.41 -33.21 24.72
N ASN A 134 -2.39 -31.92 24.49
CA ASN A 134 -3.24 -30.97 25.18
C ASN A 134 -4.17 -30.29 24.17
N LEU A 135 -5.46 -30.31 24.48
CA LEU A 135 -6.51 -29.60 23.77
C LEU A 135 -6.93 -28.39 24.60
N SER A 136 -6.94 -27.24 23.97
CA SER A 136 -7.47 -26.01 24.56
C SER A 136 -8.43 -25.35 23.58
N TRP A 137 -9.66 -25.15 23.97
CA TRP A 137 -10.67 -24.48 23.15
C TRP A 137 -11.39 -23.43 23.97
N VAL A 138 -11.16 -22.19 23.64
CA VAL A 138 -11.84 -21.09 24.30
C VAL A 138 -13.24 -20.96 23.74
N ILE A 139 -14.27 -21.22 24.56
CA ILE A 139 -15.69 -21.23 24.16
C ILE A 139 -16.28 -19.81 24.27
N PHE A 140 -15.96 -19.09 25.35
CA PHE A 140 -16.52 -17.78 25.66
C PHE A 140 -15.43 -16.82 26.13
N THR A 141 -15.46 -15.58 25.63
CA THR A 141 -14.49 -14.52 25.92
C THR A 141 -15.17 -13.16 26.13
N GLY A 142 -16.40 -13.13 26.59
CA GLY A 142 -17.14 -11.88 26.72
C GLY A 142 -17.42 -11.15 25.38
N GLY A 143 -17.38 -11.89 24.27
CA GLY A 143 -17.54 -11.29 22.92
C GLY A 143 -16.26 -10.86 22.23
N LYS A 144 -15.09 -10.92 22.90
CA LYS A 144 -13.79 -10.51 22.32
C LYS A 144 -13.51 -11.12 20.94
N ARG A 145 -13.80 -12.42 20.75
CA ARG A 145 -13.62 -13.13 19.46
C ARG A 145 -14.44 -12.52 18.34
N VAL A 146 -15.71 -12.16 18.63
CA VAL A 146 -16.61 -11.54 17.63
C VAL A 146 -16.08 -10.19 17.18
N TYR A 147 -15.64 -9.36 18.13
CA TYR A 147 -15.11 -8.05 17.80
C TYR A 147 -13.74 -8.13 17.09
N ALA A 148 -12.87 -9.08 17.49
CA ALA A 148 -11.61 -9.34 16.81
C ALA A 148 -11.83 -9.81 15.36
N SER A 149 -12.81 -10.70 15.12
CA SER A 149 -13.19 -11.12 13.77
C SER A 149 -13.66 -9.92 12.91
N ARG A 150 -14.50 -9.03 13.48
CA ARG A 150 -14.96 -7.82 12.80
C ARG A 150 -13.80 -6.86 12.47
N ILE A 151 -12.81 -6.75 13.35
CA ILE A 151 -11.60 -5.98 13.07
C ILE A 151 -10.88 -6.59 11.86
N GLY A 152 -10.73 -7.92 11.83
CA GLY A 152 -10.14 -8.60 10.68
C GLY A 152 -10.89 -8.35 9.37
N ASP A 153 -12.23 -8.32 9.39
CA ASP A 153 -13.04 -7.96 8.21
C ASP A 153 -12.73 -6.52 7.76
N ARG A 154 -12.71 -5.55 8.70
CA ARG A 154 -12.40 -4.15 8.39
C ARG A 154 -10.99 -3.94 7.90
N MET A 155 -10.01 -4.73 8.35
CA MET A 155 -8.64 -4.71 7.81
C MET A 155 -8.58 -5.14 6.34
N VAL A 156 -9.39 -6.13 5.95
CA VAL A 156 -9.51 -6.52 4.54
C VAL A 156 -10.17 -5.40 3.73
N ASP A 157 -11.29 -4.83 4.20
CA ASP A 157 -11.96 -3.71 3.56
C ASP A 157 -10.99 -2.52 3.37
N MET A 158 -10.17 -2.21 4.38
CA MET A 158 -9.14 -1.15 4.29
C MET A 158 -8.08 -1.44 3.22
N ALA A 159 -7.65 -2.69 3.09
CA ALA A 159 -6.69 -3.07 2.06
C ALA A 159 -7.30 -2.97 0.65
N GLU A 160 -8.58 -3.28 0.48
CA GLU A 160 -9.30 -3.11 -0.78
C GLU A 160 -9.47 -1.63 -1.14
N VAL A 161 -9.83 -0.78 -0.18
CA VAL A 161 -9.85 0.69 -0.36
C VAL A 161 -8.46 1.21 -0.72
N GLY A 162 -7.41 0.72 -0.03
CA GLY A 162 -6.03 1.09 -0.31
C GLY A 162 -5.57 0.69 -1.73
N LYS A 163 -6.02 -0.46 -2.26
CA LYS A 163 -5.77 -0.83 -3.65
C LYS A 163 -6.45 0.13 -4.62
N ALA A 164 -7.71 0.49 -4.36
CA ALA A 164 -8.45 1.43 -5.20
C ALA A 164 -7.81 2.84 -5.17
N GLU A 165 -7.37 3.30 -3.99
CA GLU A 165 -6.61 4.55 -3.83
C GLU A 165 -5.29 4.52 -4.63
N THR A 166 -4.52 3.43 -4.51
CA THR A 166 -3.26 3.24 -5.25
C THR A 166 -3.50 3.26 -6.77
N HIS A 167 -4.55 2.60 -7.23
CA HIS A 167 -4.92 2.61 -8.64
C HIS A 167 -5.27 4.02 -9.14
N ALA A 168 -6.06 4.78 -8.39
CA ALA A 168 -6.42 6.16 -8.75
C ALA A 168 -5.21 7.09 -8.77
N LEU A 169 -4.29 6.95 -7.81
CA LEU A 169 -3.04 7.72 -7.77
C LEU A 169 -2.14 7.40 -8.96
N LEU A 170 -1.97 6.12 -9.30
CA LEU A 170 -1.19 5.69 -10.46
C LEU A 170 -1.82 6.13 -11.78
N GLN A 171 -3.13 6.17 -11.89
CA GLN A 171 -3.80 6.75 -13.05
C GLN A 171 -3.51 8.25 -13.19
N THR A 172 -3.51 8.98 -12.08
CA THR A 172 -3.14 10.41 -12.08
C THR A 172 -1.68 10.60 -12.49
N GLU A 173 -0.77 9.83 -11.93
CA GLU A 173 0.66 9.84 -12.29
C GLU A 173 0.88 9.47 -13.76
N LEU A 174 0.10 8.51 -14.29
CA LEU A 174 0.15 8.17 -15.72
C LEU A 174 -0.29 9.34 -16.60
N ILE A 175 -1.40 9.99 -16.25
CA ILE A 175 -1.92 11.14 -17.00
C ILE A 175 -0.88 12.27 -16.98
N GLU A 176 -0.32 12.57 -15.81
CA GLU A 176 0.74 13.57 -15.66
C GLU A 176 1.97 13.26 -16.51
N THR A 177 2.50 12.04 -16.40
CA THR A 177 3.72 11.63 -17.09
C THR A 177 3.52 11.51 -18.61
N TYR A 178 2.37 10.99 -19.05
CA TYR A 178 2.02 10.88 -20.46
C TYR A 178 1.89 12.27 -21.12
N TYR A 179 1.16 13.16 -20.47
CA TYR A 179 0.98 14.51 -20.99
C TYR A 179 2.22 15.39 -20.79
N ALA A 180 3.10 15.09 -19.83
CA ALA A 180 4.41 15.72 -19.74
C ALA A 180 5.28 15.40 -20.97
N LEU A 181 5.27 14.15 -21.44
CA LEU A 181 5.94 13.78 -22.69
C LEU A 181 5.30 14.47 -23.90
N GLN A 182 3.97 14.52 -23.96
CA GLN A 182 3.26 15.24 -25.02
C GLN A 182 3.58 16.76 -25.02
N LEU A 183 3.65 17.37 -23.85
CA LEU A 183 4.08 18.77 -23.69
C LEU A 183 5.52 18.96 -24.18
N ALA A 184 6.44 18.08 -23.78
CA ALA A 184 7.84 18.15 -24.20
C ALA A 184 7.98 18.03 -25.74
N ASP A 185 7.21 17.15 -26.38
CA ASP A 185 7.16 17.03 -27.83
C ASP A 185 6.66 18.32 -28.50
N GLN A 186 5.65 18.99 -27.93
CA GLN A 186 5.16 20.27 -28.51
C GLN A 186 6.13 21.42 -28.27
N VAL A 187 6.75 21.49 -27.09
CA VAL A 187 7.77 22.49 -26.78
C VAL A 187 8.98 22.33 -27.68
N GLU A 188 9.48 21.13 -27.92
CA GLU A 188 10.56 20.83 -28.85
C GLU A 188 10.23 21.35 -30.27
N LYS A 189 9.04 21.07 -30.78
CA LYS A 189 8.57 21.54 -32.08
C LYS A 189 8.55 23.07 -32.17
N VAL A 190 8.06 23.76 -31.14
CA VAL A 190 8.03 25.21 -31.10
C VAL A 190 9.45 25.76 -31.10
N ARG A 191 10.36 25.23 -30.31
CA ARG A 191 11.76 25.66 -30.23
C ARG A 191 12.52 25.38 -31.53
N GLU A 192 12.27 24.23 -32.17
CA GLU A 192 12.81 23.92 -33.49
C GLU A 192 12.34 24.93 -34.54
N GLN A 193 11.03 25.25 -34.55
CA GLN A 193 10.48 26.25 -35.47
C GLN A 193 11.11 27.63 -35.24
N THR A 194 11.27 28.05 -33.98
CA THR A 194 11.94 29.31 -33.61
C THR A 194 13.37 29.33 -34.08
N PHE A 195 14.15 28.27 -33.88
CA PHE A 195 15.51 28.18 -34.38
C PHE A 195 15.56 28.28 -35.90
N ARG A 196 14.70 27.52 -36.61
CA ARG A 196 14.64 27.60 -38.09
C ARG A 196 14.27 28.97 -38.60
N SER A 197 13.36 29.64 -37.92
CA SER A 197 12.94 31.02 -38.22
C SER A 197 14.07 32.02 -38.02
N LEU A 198 14.77 31.97 -36.91
CA LEU A 198 15.93 32.84 -36.62
C LEU A 198 17.13 32.49 -37.50
N GLN A 199 17.30 31.26 -37.95
CA GLN A 199 18.30 30.89 -38.95
C GLN A 199 18.00 31.57 -40.29
N GLN A 200 16.75 31.57 -40.76
CA GLN A 200 16.35 32.27 -41.96
C GLN A 200 16.55 33.78 -41.83
N HIS A 201 16.23 34.36 -40.69
CA HIS A 201 16.46 35.78 -40.42
C HIS A 201 17.95 36.15 -40.45
N TYR A 202 18.81 35.32 -39.83
CA TYR A 202 20.27 35.49 -39.89
C TYR A 202 20.81 35.41 -41.32
N ASP A 203 20.33 34.47 -42.13
CA ASP A 203 20.74 34.32 -43.53
C ASP A 203 20.35 35.55 -44.38
N HIS A 204 19.17 36.16 -44.07
CA HIS A 204 18.75 37.42 -44.65
C HIS A 204 19.66 38.61 -44.20
N ALA A 205 19.93 38.69 -42.90
CA ALA A 205 20.78 39.72 -42.32
C ALA A 205 22.21 39.68 -42.92
N LEU A 206 22.76 38.47 -43.15
CA LEU A 206 24.03 38.26 -43.81
C LEU A 206 24.06 38.87 -45.25
N LYS A 207 23.00 38.66 -46.04
CA LYS A 207 22.84 39.19 -47.35
C LYS A 207 22.68 40.71 -47.33
N MET A 208 21.97 41.28 -46.41
CA MET A 208 21.75 42.70 -46.25
C MET A 208 23.05 43.46 -45.84
N GLU A 209 23.82 42.85 -44.88
CA GLU A 209 25.16 43.41 -44.53
C GLU A 209 26.09 43.41 -45.73
N ALA A 210 26.13 42.29 -46.49
CA ALA A 210 26.99 42.22 -47.71
C ALA A 210 26.63 43.26 -48.76
N ASN A 211 25.35 43.70 -48.78
CA ASN A 211 24.89 44.77 -49.68
C ASN A 211 24.97 46.18 -49.05
N GLY A 212 25.46 46.28 -47.78
CA GLY A 212 25.59 47.55 -47.08
C GLY A 212 24.24 48.11 -46.54
N LEU A 213 23.20 47.35 -46.52
CA LEU A 213 21.83 47.75 -46.06
C LEU A 213 21.63 47.76 -44.57
N ILE A 214 22.42 46.96 -43.86
CA ILE A 214 22.43 46.91 -42.39
C ILE A 214 23.85 46.93 -41.84
N THR A 215 23.98 47.22 -40.54
CA THR A 215 25.26 47.21 -39.82
C THR A 215 25.75 45.84 -39.48
N LYS A 216 27.07 45.68 -39.26
CA LYS A 216 27.62 44.42 -38.67
C LYS A 216 27.02 44.08 -37.30
N GLU A 217 26.65 45.10 -36.51
CA GLU A 217 26.02 44.94 -35.21
C GLU A 217 24.68 44.23 -35.33
N GLU A 218 23.83 44.62 -36.26
CA GLU A 218 22.52 43.97 -36.49
C GLU A 218 22.64 42.50 -36.94
N ARG A 219 23.61 42.21 -37.82
CA ARG A 219 23.89 40.82 -38.20
C ARG A 219 24.42 40.01 -37.02
N LEU A 220 25.36 40.56 -36.19
CA LEU A 220 25.83 39.86 -34.98
C LEU A 220 24.73 39.65 -33.99
N PHE A 221 23.78 40.56 -33.82
CA PHE A 221 22.60 40.39 -32.99
C PHE A 221 21.72 39.22 -33.46
N ALA A 222 21.47 39.12 -34.77
CA ALA A 222 20.75 38.00 -35.35
C ALA A 222 21.49 36.65 -35.11
N GLU A 223 22.85 36.67 -35.26
CA GLU A 223 23.68 35.47 -35.04
C GLU A 223 23.63 34.98 -33.60
N VAL A 224 23.75 35.86 -32.60
CA VAL A 224 23.66 35.51 -31.18
C VAL A 224 22.31 34.89 -30.84
N ASN A 225 21.20 35.49 -31.30
CA ASN A 225 19.87 34.99 -31.02
C ASN A 225 19.56 33.65 -31.72
N ARG A 226 20.13 33.45 -32.92
CA ARG A 226 20.08 32.14 -33.58
C ARG A 226 20.80 31.06 -32.77
N GLU A 227 22.01 31.33 -32.26
CA GLU A 227 22.75 30.35 -31.44
C GLU A 227 22.03 30.08 -30.10
N GLU A 228 21.42 31.12 -29.51
CA GLU A 228 20.62 30.94 -28.30
C GLU A 228 19.39 30.07 -28.59
N ALA A 229 18.65 30.28 -29.66
CA ALA A 229 17.53 29.46 -30.06
C ALA A 229 17.94 27.99 -30.35
N LYS A 230 19.13 27.80 -30.95
CA LYS A 230 19.71 26.47 -31.16
C LYS A 230 20.01 25.76 -29.84
N ARG A 231 20.57 26.51 -28.88
CA ARG A 231 20.82 25.97 -27.51
C ARG A 231 19.54 25.56 -26.83
N GLU A 232 18.49 26.40 -26.89
CA GLU A 232 17.17 26.09 -26.31
C GLU A 232 16.51 24.89 -26.98
N TRP A 233 16.59 24.78 -28.31
CA TRP A 233 16.07 23.60 -29.00
C TRP A 233 16.82 22.35 -28.57
N LYS A 234 18.15 22.37 -28.50
CA LYS A 234 18.93 21.19 -28.02
C LYS A 234 18.67 20.85 -26.57
N ALA A 235 18.34 21.82 -25.72
CA ALA A 235 17.91 21.56 -24.34
C ALA A 235 16.55 20.85 -24.33
N SER A 236 15.58 21.28 -25.15
CA SER A 236 14.24 20.65 -25.19
C SER A 236 14.27 19.22 -25.73
N GLU A 237 15.20 18.87 -26.65
CA GLU A 237 15.43 17.47 -27.06
C GLU A 237 15.77 16.59 -25.82
N LYS A 238 16.62 17.11 -24.93
CA LYS A 238 17.00 16.39 -23.71
C LYS A 238 15.87 16.32 -22.67
N GLU A 239 15.10 17.39 -22.52
CA GLU A 239 13.90 17.40 -21.66
C GLU A 239 12.88 16.35 -22.13
N ARG A 240 12.65 16.22 -23.44
CA ARG A 240 11.79 15.19 -24.02
C ARG A 240 12.31 13.77 -23.75
N GLU A 241 13.64 13.57 -23.88
CA GLU A 241 14.25 12.26 -23.57
C GLU A 241 14.01 11.85 -22.11
N VAL A 242 14.14 12.79 -21.16
CA VAL A 242 13.84 12.53 -19.74
C VAL A 242 12.36 12.21 -19.52
N ALA A 243 11.44 12.96 -20.14
CA ALA A 243 10.01 12.69 -20.03
C ALA A 243 9.64 11.32 -20.62
N HIS A 244 10.27 10.93 -21.75
CA HIS A 244 10.13 9.60 -22.34
C HIS A 244 10.59 8.49 -21.38
N GLN A 245 11.76 8.64 -20.75
CA GLN A 245 12.28 7.69 -19.78
C GLN A 245 11.36 7.54 -18.56
N ALA A 246 10.78 8.64 -18.08
CA ALA A 246 9.83 8.64 -16.98
C ALA A 246 8.58 7.81 -17.33
N LEU A 247 8.01 7.99 -18.52
CA LEU A 247 6.86 7.21 -18.98
C LEU A 247 7.19 5.72 -19.13
N CYS A 248 8.34 5.39 -19.73
CA CYS A 248 8.81 4.00 -19.85
C CYS A 248 8.94 3.32 -18.48
N SER A 249 9.51 4.02 -17.49
CA SER A 249 9.66 3.55 -16.12
C SER A 249 8.31 3.26 -15.47
N LEU A 250 7.35 4.18 -15.58
CA LEU A 250 6.01 4.02 -15.02
C LEU A 250 5.26 2.83 -15.64
N LEU A 251 5.40 2.64 -16.96
CA LEU A 251 4.79 1.52 -17.69
C LEU A 251 5.52 0.20 -17.52
N ASN A 252 6.68 0.20 -16.86
CA ASN A 252 7.58 -0.95 -16.71
C ASN A 252 7.89 -1.62 -18.07
N ILE A 253 8.36 -0.80 -19.02
CA ILE A 253 8.80 -1.20 -20.36
C ILE A 253 10.24 -0.74 -20.59
N GLU A 254 10.93 -1.39 -21.53
CA GLU A 254 12.32 -1.06 -21.88
C GLU A 254 12.41 0.34 -22.48
N THR A 255 13.40 1.10 -22.05
CA THR A 255 13.61 2.52 -22.44
C THR A 255 13.99 2.66 -23.93
N GLU A 256 14.44 1.58 -24.56
CA GLU A 256 14.81 1.55 -26.00
C GLU A 256 13.60 1.59 -26.94
N ALA A 257 12.39 1.34 -26.44
CA ALA A 257 11.16 1.46 -27.22
C ALA A 257 10.85 2.94 -27.47
N GLU A 258 10.93 3.42 -28.71
CA GLU A 258 10.57 4.80 -29.07
C GLU A 258 9.04 4.95 -29.02
N ILE A 259 8.54 5.57 -27.94
CA ILE A 259 7.11 5.81 -27.70
C ILE A 259 6.76 7.23 -28.13
N HIS A 260 5.72 7.36 -28.94
CA HIS A 260 5.12 8.65 -29.29
C HIS A 260 3.70 8.73 -28.72
N PRO A 261 3.43 9.67 -27.80
CA PRO A 261 2.09 9.91 -27.30
C PRO A 261 1.23 10.51 -28.40
N VAL A 262 0.05 9.91 -28.68
CA VAL A 262 -0.83 10.38 -29.76
C VAL A 262 -2.12 11.02 -29.23
N SER A 263 -2.50 10.79 -27.96
CA SER A 263 -3.64 11.46 -27.37
C SER A 263 -3.34 12.94 -27.17
N PRO A 264 -4.14 13.86 -27.76
CA PRO A 264 -3.86 15.29 -27.68
C PRO A 264 -4.13 15.82 -26.26
N LEU A 265 -3.39 16.86 -25.89
CA LEU A 265 -3.74 17.71 -24.76
C LEU A 265 -5.07 18.42 -25.08
N PHE A 266 -5.95 18.57 -24.09
CA PHE A 266 -7.28 19.13 -24.29
C PHE A 266 -7.68 20.14 -23.20
N VAL A 267 -8.71 20.92 -23.46
CA VAL A 267 -9.41 21.75 -22.47
C VAL A 267 -10.89 21.65 -22.75
N SER A 268 -11.66 21.34 -21.72
CA SER A 268 -13.12 21.29 -21.80
C SER A 268 -13.75 22.39 -20.96
N ASP A 269 -14.81 23.00 -21.49
CA ASP A 269 -15.64 23.97 -20.77
C ASP A 269 -16.79 23.26 -20.00
N GLU A 270 -17.04 21.98 -20.26
CA GLU A 270 -18.13 21.19 -19.68
C GLU A 270 -17.69 20.46 -18.39
N ILE A 271 -17.20 21.21 -17.40
CA ILE A 271 -16.85 20.62 -16.09
C ILE A 271 -17.92 20.99 -15.07
N PRO A 272 -18.44 20.02 -14.27
CA PRO A 272 -19.33 20.31 -13.17
C PRO A 272 -18.71 21.32 -12.18
N ASP A 273 -19.54 22.04 -11.45
CA ASP A 273 -19.08 23.02 -10.47
C ASP A 273 -18.36 22.40 -9.26
N SER A 274 -17.67 23.24 -8.49
CA SER A 274 -16.93 22.77 -7.30
C SER A 274 -17.84 22.16 -6.23
N LEU A 275 -19.10 22.57 -6.15
CA LEU A 275 -20.08 22.03 -5.18
C LEU A 275 -20.43 20.59 -5.51
N TYR A 276 -20.56 20.25 -6.79
CA TYR A 276 -20.77 18.87 -7.23
C TYR A 276 -19.62 17.95 -6.73
N PHE A 277 -18.37 18.35 -6.96
CA PHE A 277 -17.21 17.56 -6.52
C PHE A 277 -17.13 17.43 -4.99
N LYS A 278 -17.41 18.51 -4.26
CA LYS A 278 -17.48 18.49 -2.79
C LYS A 278 -18.57 17.55 -2.27
N SER A 279 -19.71 17.46 -2.96
CA SER A 279 -20.80 16.56 -2.58
C SER A 279 -20.46 15.08 -2.72
N LEU A 280 -19.49 14.72 -3.56
CA LEU A 280 -19.03 13.33 -3.75
C LEU A 280 -18.12 12.87 -2.60
N LEU A 281 -17.33 13.76 -1.99
CA LEU A 281 -16.29 13.43 -1.01
C LEU A 281 -16.75 12.46 0.08
N PRO A 282 -17.91 12.63 0.75
CA PRO A 282 -18.28 11.75 1.85
C PRO A 282 -18.49 10.29 1.46
N SER A 283 -18.81 10.02 0.19
CA SER A 283 -19.15 8.68 -0.30
C SER A 283 -18.05 8.01 -1.12
N THR A 284 -17.23 8.78 -1.83
CA THR A 284 -16.29 8.23 -2.81
C THR A 284 -14.82 8.43 -2.43
N ASN A 285 -14.48 9.43 -1.59
CA ASN A 285 -13.10 9.70 -1.24
C ASN A 285 -12.47 8.55 -0.43
N TYR A 286 -11.33 8.05 -0.90
CA TYR A 286 -10.63 6.90 -0.32
C TYR A 286 -10.16 7.16 1.11
N THR A 287 -9.63 8.35 1.40
CA THR A 287 -9.16 8.72 2.74
C THR A 287 -10.30 8.75 3.76
N LEU A 288 -11.46 9.32 3.40
CA LEU A 288 -12.63 9.35 4.28
C LEU A 288 -13.22 7.95 4.50
N ASN A 289 -13.24 7.11 3.47
CA ASN A 289 -13.65 5.71 3.56
C ASN A 289 -12.72 4.94 4.51
N ARG A 290 -11.40 5.10 4.37
CA ARG A 290 -10.41 4.49 5.27
C ARG A 290 -10.59 4.93 6.71
N LEU A 291 -10.75 6.24 6.96
CA LEU A 291 -11.01 6.76 8.31
C LEU A 291 -12.33 6.24 8.91
N SER A 292 -13.35 6.01 8.09
CA SER A 292 -14.60 5.39 8.54
C SER A 292 -14.41 3.93 8.95
N LEU A 293 -13.56 3.18 8.26
CA LEU A 293 -13.17 1.82 8.62
C LEU A 293 -12.31 1.82 9.89
N GLU A 294 -11.37 2.76 10.03
CA GLU A 294 -10.57 2.94 11.25
C GLU A 294 -11.44 3.28 12.46
N GLU A 295 -12.47 4.13 12.31
CA GLU A 295 -13.44 4.42 13.34
C GLU A 295 -14.20 3.16 13.78
N SER A 296 -14.59 2.30 12.81
CA SER A 296 -15.20 1.00 13.08
C SER A 296 -14.25 0.06 13.84
N ILE A 297 -12.96 0.04 13.50
CA ILE A 297 -11.93 -0.73 14.20
C ILE A 297 -11.76 -0.21 15.64
N ALA A 298 -11.69 1.11 15.83
CA ALA A 298 -11.57 1.73 17.14
C ALA A 298 -12.78 1.43 18.03
N ASP A 299 -14.02 1.43 17.48
CA ASP A 299 -15.23 1.02 18.19
C ASP A 299 -15.17 -0.45 18.61
N ASN A 300 -14.74 -1.36 17.75
CA ASN A 300 -14.57 -2.77 18.09
C ASN A 300 -13.47 -2.97 19.15
N ASN A 301 -12.38 -2.20 19.12
CA ASN A 301 -11.34 -2.21 20.15
C ASN A 301 -11.89 -1.77 21.51
N LEU A 302 -12.72 -0.72 21.54
CA LEU A 302 -13.40 -0.28 22.76
C LEU A 302 -14.32 -1.39 23.32
N ARG A 303 -15.03 -2.11 22.44
CA ARG A 303 -15.87 -3.27 22.85
C ARG A 303 -15.02 -4.43 23.37
N ILE A 304 -13.84 -4.68 22.77
CA ILE A 304 -12.86 -5.66 23.28
C ILE A 304 -12.41 -5.28 24.69
N SER A 305 -12.04 -4.01 24.91
CA SER A 305 -11.65 -3.54 26.25
C SER A 305 -12.77 -3.71 27.29
N ARG A 306 -14.03 -3.44 26.91
CA ARG A 306 -15.19 -3.67 27.77
C ARG A 306 -15.45 -5.15 28.03
N SER A 307 -15.09 -6.04 27.11
CA SER A 307 -15.28 -7.49 27.28
C SER A 307 -14.43 -8.08 28.42
N ALA A 308 -13.40 -7.36 28.87
CA ALA A 308 -12.57 -7.74 30.02
C ALA A 308 -13.32 -7.79 31.36
N TYR A 309 -14.53 -7.23 31.44
CA TYR A 309 -15.40 -7.40 32.59
C TYR A 309 -16.07 -8.78 32.66
N LEU A 310 -16.06 -9.53 31.58
CA LEU A 310 -16.72 -10.83 31.49
C LEU A 310 -15.70 -11.96 31.65
N PRO A 311 -16.11 -13.12 32.19
CA PRO A 311 -15.23 -14.27 32.33
C PRO A 311 -14.84 -14.86 30.97
N THR A 312 -13.67 -15.50 30.92
CA THR A 312 -13.26 -16.38 29.83
C THR A 312 -13.55 -17.83 30.22
N ILE A 313 -14.23 -18.59 29.35
CA ILE A 313 -14.54 -19.99 29.54
C ILE A 313 -13.85 -20.79 28.45
N ALA A 314 -13.13 -21.86 28.85
CA ALA A 314 -12.45 -22.77 27.96
C ALA A 314 -12.72 -24.22 28.25
N LEU A 315 -12.83 -25.02 27.20
CA LEU A 315 -12.74 -26.47 27.26
C LEU A 315 -11.27 -26.87 27.25
N LEU A 316 -10.86 -27.67 28.22
CA LEU A 316 -9.51 -28.16 28.37
C LEU A 316 -9.51 -29.68 28.28
N GLY A 317 -8.61 -30.24 27.52
CA GLY A 317 -8.40 -31.68 27.43
C GLY A 317 -6.90 -31.99 27.51
N LYS A 318 -6.58 -33.09 28.20
CA LYS A 318 -5.23 -33.63 28.26
C LYS A 318 -5.29 -35.15 28.08
N GLN A 319 -4.45 -35.64 27.15
CA GLN A 319 -4.23 -37.06 26.95
C GLN A 319 -2.74 -37.35 27.09
N THR A 320 -2.36 -38.13 28.11
CA THR A 320 -1.02 -38.65 28.25
C THR A 320 -0.78 -39.76 27.25
N LEU A 321 0.03 -39.51 26.21
CA LEU A 321 0.37 -40.46 25.15
C LEU A 321 1.42 -41.46 25.63
N TYR A 322 2.42 -40.97 26.36
CA TYR A 322 3.49 -41.78 26.94
C TYR A 322 3.83 -41.27 28.34
N ALA A 323 4.01 -42.22 29.28
CA ALA A 323 4.49 -41.91 30.63
C ALA A 323 5.38 -43.03 31.13
N HIS A 324 6.57 -42.68 31.62
CA HIS A 324 7.50 -43.56 32.28
C HIS A 324 7.68 -43.10 33.73
N ASN A 325 7.54 -44.06 34.68
CA ASN A 325 7.61 -43.82 36.13
C ASN A 325 6.55 -42.85 36.71
N LEU A 326 5.49 -42.55 35.99
CA LEU A 326 4.35 -41.79 36.50
C LEU A 326 3.34 -42.77 37.11
N PRO A 327 2.94 -42.62 38.38
CA PRO A 327 1.99 -43.53 39.03
C PRO A 327 0.62 -43.40 38.36
N ARG A 328 0.20 -44.48 37.69
CA ARG A 328 -1.08 -44.52 36.93
C ARG A 328 -2.32 -44.28 37.79
N ASN A 329 -2.24 -44.64 39.07
CA ASN A 329 -3.37 -44.54 40.01
C ASN A 329 -3.55 -43.12 40.58
N LEU A 330 -2.52 -42.24 40.44
CA LEU A 330 -2.53 -40.88 40.97
C LEU A 330 -2.78 -39.82 39.87
N VAL A 331 -2.38 -40.11 38.62
CA VAL A 331 -2.55 -39.20 37.53
C VAL A 331 -3.33 -39.86 36.40
N PRO A 332 -4.58 -39.43 36.15
CA PRO A 332 -5.39 -39.95 35.04
C PRO A 332 -4.70 -39.68 33.70
N ARG A 333 -4.73 -40.65 32.76
CA ARG A 333 -4.19 -40.48 31.41
C ARG A 333 -5.01 -39.55 30.54
N THR A 334 -6.30 -39.49 30.80
CA THR A 334 -7.27 -38.65 30.08
C THR A 334 -7.95 -37.74 31.08
N MET A 335 -7.91 -36.45 30.82
CA MET A 335 -8.62 -35.43 31.56
C MET A 335 -9.36 -34.52 30.58
N ILE A 336 -10.64 -34.30 30.82
CA ILE A 336 -11.45 -33.33 30.08
C ILE A 336 -12.19 -32.49 31.11
N GLY A 337 -12.17 -31.18 30.94
CA GLY A 337 -12.78 -30.26 31.89
C GLY A 337 -13.13 -28.92 31.28
N ILE A 338 -13.96 -28.17 31.94
CA ILE A 338 -14.27 -26.79 31.62
C ILE A 338 -13.63 -25.92 32.71
N GLY A 339 -12.79 -24.99 32.27
CA GLY A 339 -12.19 -23.99 33.14
C GLY A 339 -12.77 -22.60 32.85
N PHE A 340 -12.85 -21.77 33.87
CA PHE A 340 -13.13 -20.33 33.68
C PHE A 340 -12.12 -19.48 34.42
N THR A 341 -11.82 -18.33 33.84
CA THR A 341 -10.98 -17.30 34.46
C THR A 341 -11.76 -16.00 34.48
N TRP A 342 -11.86 -15.36 35.63
CA TRP A 342 -12.55 -14.10 35.82
C TRP A 342 -11.75 -13.21 36.75
N ASN A 343 -11.22 -12.12 36.18
CA ASN A 343 -10.50 -11.13 36.95
C ASN A 343 -11.49 -10.14 37.59
N LEU A 344 -11.79 -10.32 38.88
CA LEU A 344 -12.73 -9.47 39.62
C LEU A 344 -12.14 -8.07 39.85
N PHE A 345 -10.86 -8.01 40.15
CA PHE A 345 -10.09 -6.75 40.35
C PHE A 345 -8.69 -6.91 39.75
N ASP A 346 -8.23 -5.91 38.99
CA ASP A 346 -6.96 -5.91 38.29
C ASP A 346 -6.17 -4.60 38.48
N GLY A 347 -6.42 -3.88 39.59
CA GLY A 347 -5.73 -2.64 39.91
C GLY A 347 -6.12 -1.46 38.99
N TRP A 348 -7.39 -1.37 38.56
CA TRP A 348 -7.94 -0.34 37.68
C TRP A 348 -7.43 -0.40 36.22
N ASN A 349 -6.74 -1.48 35.83
CA ASN A 349 -6.18 -1.62 34.50
C ASN A 349 -7.27 -1.66 33.39
N ARG A 350 -8.41 -2.29 33.67
CA ARG A 350 -9.55 -2.34 32.73
C ARG A 350 -10.14 -0.96 32.48
N GLU A 351 -10.36 -0.20 33.53
CA GLU A 351 -10.93 1.16 33.48
C GLU A 351 -10.00 2.08 32.67
N ALA A 352 -8.69 2.00 32.94
CA ALA A 352 -7.68 2.72 32.16
C ALA A 352 -7.68 2.30 30.68
N SER A 353 -7.73 0.98 30.40
CA SER A 353 -7.76 0.44 29.03
C SER A 353 -9.02 0.88 28.26
N ILE A 354 -10.19 0.93 28.93
CA ILE A 354 -11.43 1.45 28.33
C ILE A 354 -11.31 2.95 28.05
N SER A 355 -10.74 3.71 28.97
CA SER A 355 -10.52 5.15 28.77
C SER A 355 -9.60 5.40 27.58
N VAL A 356 -8.47 4.69 27.49
CA VAL A 356 -7.55 4.76 26.34
C VAL A 356 -8.25 4.42 25.03
N SER A 357 -9.02 3.33 24.98
CA SER A 357 -9.76 2.92 23.78
C SER A 357 -10.84 3.93 23.37
N ARG A 358 -11.48 4.60 24.36
CA ARG A 358 -12.46 5.66 24.09
C ARG A 358 -11.78 6.87 23.47
N LEU A 359 -10.68 7.34 24.07
CA LEU A 359 -9.92 8.48 23.55
C LEU A 359 -9.36 8.19 22.16
N ALA A 360 -8.90 6.95 21.90
CA ALA A 360 -8.48 6.54 20.57
C ALA A 360 -9.61 6.66 19.53
N LYS A 361 -10.83 6.20 19.88
CA LYS A 361 -12.00 6.36 18.99
C LYS A 361 -12.34 7.83 18.73
N GLU A 362 -12.33 8.67 19.77
CA GLU A 362 -12.55 10.11 19.64
C GLU A 362 -11.48 10.79 18.76
N THR A 363 -10.23 10.35 18.88
CA THR A 363 -9.13 10.84 18.05
C THR A 363 -9.37 10.54 16.57
N VAL A 364 -9.79 9.32 16.21
CA VAL A 364 -10.13 8.97 14.81
C VAL A 364 -11.28 9.82 14.29
N ALA A 365 -12.33 10.05 15.10
CA ALA A 365 -13.45 10.93 14.71
C ALA A 365 -12.99 12.36 14.43
N LEU A 366 -12.08 12.91 15.24
CA LEU A 366 -11.48 14.23 15.02
C LEU A 366 -10.60 14.25 13.76
N GLN A 367 -9.83 13.19 13.52
CA GLN A 367 -9.02 13.06 12.30
C GLN A 367 -9.91 13.07 11.05
N LYS A 368 -11.03 12.34 11.08
CA LYS A 368 -12.00 12.33 9.98
C LYS A 368 -12.57 13.73 9.71
N LYS A 369 -13.01 14.44 10.75
CA LYS A 369 -13.51 15.83 10.62
C LYS A 369 -12.45 16.78 10.06
N LYS A 370 -11.18 16.64 10.50
CA LYS A 370 -10.05 17.40 9.95
C LYS A 370 -9.83 17.08 8.47
N ALA A 371 -9.85 15.79 8.10
CA ALA A 371 -9.69 15.36 6.71
C ALA A 371 -10.80 15.92 5.80
N GLU A 372 -12.07 15.88 6.25
CA GLU A 372 -13.19 16.48 5.52
C GLU A 372 -12.97 17.97 5.24
N SER A 373 -12.54 18.74 6.26
CA SER A 373 -12.22 20.16 6.08
C SER A 373 -11.08 20.39 5.09
N THR A 374 -9.99 19.63 5.22
CA THR A 374 -8.82 19.73 4.34
C THR A 374 -9.17 19.39 2.89
N LEU A 375 -9.93 18.30 2.67
CA LEU A 375 -10.34 17.87 1.33
C LEU A 375 -11.26 18.90 0.67
N ASN A 376 -12.17 19.55 1.42
CA ASN A 376 -13.00 20.62 0.87
C ASN A 376 -12.17 21.81 0.36
N VAL A 377 -11.10 22.18 1.07
CA VAL A 377 -10.18 23.24 0.63
C VAL A 377 -9.40 22.77 -0.60
N MET A 378 -8.86 21.55 -0.57
CA MET A 378 -8.08 20.98 -1.68
C MET A 378 -8.88 20.89 -2.99
N VAL A 379 -10.15 20.46 -2.91
CA VAL A 379 -11.06 20.47 -4.09
C VAL A 379 -11.23 21.88 -4.63
N GLN A 380 -11.39 22.89 -3.76
CA GLN A 380 -11.52 24.29 -4.19
C GLN A 380 -10.24 24.80 -4.86
N GLU A 381 -9.08 24.47 -4.33
CA GLU A 381 -7.79 24.89 -4.89
C GLU A 381 -7.57 24.28 -6.28
N ILE A 382 -7.78 22.97 -6.43
CA ILE A 382 -7.61 22.28 -7.71
C ILE A 382 -8.63 22.80 -8.73
N TYR A 383 -9.88 22.99 -8.32
CA TYR A 383 -10.92 23.56 -9.19
C TYR A 383 -10.55 24.97 -9.67
N THR A 384 -9.98 25.81 -8.81
CA THR A 384 -9.48 27.14 -9.18
C THR A 384 -8.32 27.06 -10.18
N GLN A 385 -7.44 26.06 -10.06
CA GLN A 385 -6.36 25.83 -11.04
C GLN A 385 -6.92 25.45 -12.42
N ILE A 386 -7.97 24.61 -12.46
CA ILE A 386 -8.69 24.28 -13.70
C ILE A 386 -9.25 25.55 -14.37
N GLN A 387 -9.96 26.40 -13.59
CA GLN A 387 -10.51 27.64 -14.12
C GLN A 387 -9.43 28.58 -14.67
N LYS A 388 -8.31 28.72 -13.94
CA LYS A 388 -7.18 29.51 -14.40
C LYS A 388 -6.63 28.99 -15.73
N ALA A 389 -6.44 27.67 -15.85
CA ALA A 389 -5.95 27.07 -17.10
C ALA A 389 -6.92 27.30 -18.27
N GLN A 390 -8.25 27.20 -18.04
CA GLN A 390 -9.26 27.53 -19.04
C GLN A 390 -9.15 28.99 -19.52
N ASP A 391 -9.07 29.93 -18.58
CA ASP A 391 -8.98 31.34 -18.88
C ASP A 391 -7.67 31.70 -19.60
N GLU A 392 -6.54 31.08 -19.21
CA GLU A 392 -5.27 31.23 -19.90
C GLU A 392 -5.35 30.74 -21.34
N VAL A 393 -5.92 29.55 -21.59
CA VAL A 393 -6.09 29.02 -22.94
C VAL A 393 -6.93 29.96 -23.81
N ARG A 394 -8.03 30.52 -23.28
CA ARG A 394 -8.86 31.48 -24.02
C ARG A 394 -8.08 32.74 -24.41
N THR A 395 -7.32 33.29 -23.45
CA THR A 395 -6.51 34.51 -23.67
C THR A 395 -5.37 34.24 -24.63
N LEU A 396 -4.64 33.12 -24.46
CA LEU A 396 -3.46 32.81 -25.28
C LEU A 396 -3.83 32.49 -26.73
N ARG A 397 -5.02 31.92 -27.02
CA ARG A 397 -5.48 31.77 -28.42
C ARG A 397 -5.50 33.08 -29.18
N THR A 398 -6.04 34.13 -28.57
CA THR A 398 -6.08 35.47 -29.19
C THR A 398 -4.67 36.06 -29.28
N THR A 399 -3.86 35.91 -28.24
CA THR A 399 -2.48 36.44 -28.20
C THR A 399 -1.59 35.77 -29.24
N ILE A 400 -1.74 34.47 -29.54
CA ILE A 400 -1.02 33.77 -30.59
C ILE A 400 -1.33 34.40 -31.96
N ALA A 401 -2.62 34.58 -32.28
CA ALA A 401 -3.00 35.18 -33.56
C ALA A 401 -2.43 36.60 -33.75
N MET A 402 -2.44 37.42 -32.69
CA MET A 402 -1.84 38.76 -32.71
C MET A 402 -0.30 38.70 -32.86
N SER A 403 0.35 37.75 -32.16
CA SER A 403 1.82 37.60 -32.22
C SER A 403 2.30 37.08 -33.59
N GLU A 404 1.53 36.18 -34.22
CA GLU A 404 1.81 35.71 -35.59
C GLU A 404 1.72 36.85 -36.60
N GLU A 405 0.70 37.68 -36.51
CA GLU A 405 0.55 38.84 -37.40
C GLU A 405 1.63 39.90 -37.13
N LEU A 406 1.97 40.15 -35.87
CA LEU A 406 3.07 41.05 -35.51
C LEU A 406 4.38 40.59 -36.15
N LEU A 407 4.73 39.32 -36.00
CA LEU A 407 5.93 38.72 -36.59
C LEU A 407 5.91 38.84 -38.11
N ARG A 408 4.80 38.56 -38.75
CA ARG A 408 4.63 38.71 -40.19
C ARG A 408 4.91 40.13 -40.66
N ILE A 409 4.35 41.14 -39.97
CA ILE A 409 4.59 42.56 -40.27
C ILE A 409 6.06 42.93 -40.08
N ARG A 410 6.65 42.54 -38.92
CA ARG A 410 8.06 42.87 -38.61
C ARG A 410 9.05 42.28 -39.63
N ARG A 411 8.83 41.03 -40.05
CA ARG A 411 9.65 40.39 -41.08
C ARG A 411 9.58 41.15 -42.40
N LYS A 412 8.36 41.49 -42.85
CA LYS A 412 8.18 42.25 -44.10
C LYS A 412 8.81 43.65 -44.04
N SER A 413 8.62 44.35 -42.92
CA SER A 413 9.24 45.67 -42.71
C SER A 413 10.77 45.60 -42.69
N PHE A 414 11.35 44.54 -42.14
CA PHE A 414 12.80 44.30 -42.15
C PHE A 414 13.31 44.05 -43.58
N GLU A 415 12.62 43.24 -44.36
CA GLU A 415 12.96 42.97 -45.77
C GLU A 415 12.94 44.26 -46.61
N GLU A 416 12.07 45.20 -46.28
CA GLU A 416 11.95 46.51 -46.91
C GLU A 416 12.91 47.59 -46.32
N GLY A 417 13.73 47.21 -45.30
CA GLY A 417 14.66 48.10 -44.62
C GLY A 417 14.01 49.13 -43.68
N MET A 418 12.73 48.91 -43.28
CA MET A 418 11.95 49.80 -42.42
C MET A 418 11.89 49.34 -40.95
N ALA A 419 12.41 48.15 -40.61
CA ALA A 419 12.51 47.63 -39.28
C ALA A 419 13.93 47.13 -38.99
N THR A 420 14.29 47.07 -37.72
CA THR A 420 15.58 46.54 -37.25
C THR A 420 15.56 45.04 -37.08
N SER A 421 16.73 44.40 -37.07
CA SER A 421 16.89 42.98 -36.74
C SER A 421 16.34 42.64 -35.34
N THR A 422 16.50 43.55 -34.37
CA THR A 422 15.98 43.40 -32.99
C THR A 422 14.46 43.25 -32.97
N GLU A 423 13.73 44.05 -33.77
CA GLU A 423 12.25 43.98 -33.78
C GLU A 423 11.72 42.66 -34.33
N VAL A 424 12.40 42.05 -35.28
CA VAL A 424 12.05 40.72 -35.82
C VAL A 424 12.33 39.64 -34.81
N VAL A 425 13.49 39.65 -34.15
CA VAL A 425 13.89 38.71 -33.12
C VAL A 425 12.95 38.79 -31.93
N ASP A 426 12.62 39.99 -31.45
CA ASP A 426 11.69 40.18 -30.34
C ASP A 426 10.29 39.62 -30.64
N ALA A 427 9.79 39.87 -31.86
CA ALA A 427 8.49 39.31 -32.26
C ALA A 427 8.50 37.77 -32.34
N GLU A 428 9.60 37.15 -32.79
CA GLU A 428 9.79 35.72 -32.84
C GLU A 428 9.84 35.12 -31.43
N VAL A 429 10.59 35.73 -30.51
CA VAL A 429 10.71 35.28 -29.10
C VAL A 429 9.36 35.41 -28.38
N ILE A 430 8.60 36.48 -28.61
CA ILE A 430 7.24 36.64 -28.04
C ILE A 430 6.34 35.52 -28.54
N LEU A 431 6.29 35.26 -29.86
CA LEU A 431 5.46 34.18 -30.41
C LEU A 431 5.82 32.81 -29.83
N SER A 432 7.13 32.51 -29.75
CA SER A 432 7.63 31.29 -29.17
C SER A 432 7.16 31.10 -27.69
N LYS A 433 7.32 32.15 -26.88
CA LYS A 433 6.88 32.15 -25.46
C LYS A 433 5.37 31.94 -25.34
N VAL A 434 4.58 32.63 -26.15
CA VAL A 434 3.09 32.50 -26.08
C VAL A 434 2.63 31.11 -26.51
N ARG A 435 3.25 30.51 -27.53
CA ARG A 435 2.96 29.14 -27.97
C ARG A 435 3.30 28.11 -26.87
N ILE A 436 4.46 28.25 -26.24
CA ILE A 436 4.87 27.38 -25.13
C ILE A 436 3.91 27.54 -23.94
N ALA A 437 3.56 28.77 -23.57
CA ALA A 437 2.59 29.04 -22.51
C ALA A 437 1.22 28.39 -22.78
N MET A 438 0.78 28.38 -24.05
CA MET A 438 -0.45 27.73 -24.47
C MET A 438 -0.41 26.20 -24.18
N TRP A 439 0.65 25.51 -24.57
CA TRP A 439 0.82 24.09 -24.33
C TRP A 439 0.92 23.77 -22.83
N LEU A 440 1.58 24.63 -22.06
CA LEU A 440 1.65 24.51 -20.62
C LEU A 440 0.28 24.67 -19.96
N ALA A 441 -0.56 25.60 -20.42
CA ALA A 441 -1.92 25.77 -19.92
C ALA A 441 -2.81 24.56 -20.22
N TYR A 442 -2.71 23.93 -21.38
CA TYR A 442 -3.38 22.68 -21.68
C TYR A 442 -2.94 21.56 -20.72
N TYR A 443 -1.64 21.38 -20.55
CA TYR A 443 -1.08 20.39 -19.64
C TYR A 443 -1.56 20.61 -18.19
N GLN A 444 -1.54 21.87 -17.73
CA GLN A 444 -2.00 22.21 -16.39
C GLN A 444 -3.48 21.88 -16.18
N PHE A 445 -4.31 22.08 -17.20
CA PHE A 445 -5.71 21.69 -17.18
C PHE A 445 -5.86 20.18 -17.03
N ASP A 446 -5.21 19.39 -17.87
CA ASP A 446 -5.32 17.91 -17.87
C ASP A 446 -4.88 17.32 -16.54
N VAL A 447 -3.74 17.75 -16.00
CA VAL A 447 -3.21 17.30 -14.70
C VAL A 447 -4.12 17.70 -13.55
N SER A 448 -4.62 18.95 -13.56
CA SER A 448 -5.53 19.42 -12.52
C SER A 448 -6.86 18.68 -12.55
N LEU A 449 -7.40 18.38 -13.73
CA LEU A 449 -8.62 17.59 -13.88
C LEU A 449 -8.43 16.14 -13.38
N ALA A 450 -7.32 15.50 -13.73
CA ALA A 450 -6.99 14.16 -13.24
C ALA A 450 -6.85 14.14 -11.72
N SER A 451 -6.17 15.13 -11.14
CA SER A 451 -6.00 15.30 -9.69
C SER A 451 -7.34 15.52 -9.00
N LEU A 452 -8.22 16.35 -9.56
CA LEU A 452 -9.57 16.59 -9.03
C LEU A 452 -10.38 15.29 -8.97
N CYS A 453 -10.39 14.54 -10.07
CA CYS A 453 -11.10 13.25 -10.17
C CYS A 453 -10.55 12.22 -9.17
N SER A 454 -9.23 12.17 -8.99
CA SER A 454 -8.55 11.28 -8.04
C SER A 454 -8.89 11.64 -6.59
N VAL A 455 -8.78 12.92 -6.22
CA VAL A 455 -9.12 13.41 -4.88
C VAL A 455 -10.59 13.17 -4.54
N CYS A 456 -11.48 13.31 -5.51
CA CYS A 456 -12.89 13.01 -5.32
C CYS A 456 -13.24 11.52 -5.36
N GLY A 457 -12.27 10.64 -5.67
CA GLY A 457 -12.50 9.19 -5.75
C GLY A 457 -13.33 8.76 -6.97
N VAL A 458 -13.27 9.53 -8.04
CA VAL A 458 -14.02 9.30 -9.30
C VAL A 458 -13.10 9.37 -10.53
N PRO A 459 -12.01 8.58 -10.58
CA PRO A 459 -11.02 8.65 -11.66
C PRO A 459 -11.64 8.41 -13.06
N GLU A 460 -12.70 7.64 -13.16
CA GLU A 460 -13.42 7.37 -14.41
C GLU A 460 -14.03 8.63 -15.04
N MET A 461 -14.20 9.69 -14.27
CA MET A 461 -14.76 10.93 -14.77
C MET A 461 -13.81 11.64 -15.73
N PHE A 462 -12.51 11.54 -15.50
CA PHE A 462 -11.48 12.07 -16.41
C PHE A 462 -11.65 11.49 -17.83
N TRP A 463 -11.74 10.15 -17.93
CA TRP A 463 -11.91 9.46 -19.22
C TRP A 463 -13.20 9.85 -19.93
N ARG A 464 -14.27 10.09 -19.18
CA ARG A 464 -15.55 10.51 -19.73
C ARG A 464 -15.50 11.92 -20.32
N ILE A 465 -14.79 12.84 -19.65
CA ILE A 465 -14.63 14.22 -20.14
C ILE A 465 -13.70 14.23 -21.36
N MET A 466 -12.57 13.54 -21.30
CA MET A 466 -11.64 13.40 -22.41
C MET A 466 -12.33 12.79 -23.66
N GLY A 467 -13.16 11.77 -23.51
CA GLY A 467 -13.85 11.11 -24.62
C GLY A 467 -14.87 11.99 -25.33
N LYS A 468 -15.46 12.98 -24.67
CA LYS A 468 -16.37 13.96 -25.27
C LYS A 468 -15.66 14.96 -26.19
N GLU A 469 -14.45 15.34 -25.84
CA GLU A 469 -13.64 16.30 -26.62
C GLU A 469 -12.92 15.63 -27.80
N SER A 470 -12.78 14.32 -27.77
CA SER A 470 -12.15 13.52 -28.84
C SER A 470 -13.16 13.11 -29.95
N SER A 471 -14.45 13.39 -29.76
CA SER A 471 -15.55 13.06 -30.69
C SER A 471 -16.00 14.31 -31.46
#